data_940e07e8ccc5278193185bf93efdf265
#
_entry.id   940e07e8ccc5278193185bf93efdf265
#
_cell.length_a   1.000
_cell.length_b   1.000
_cell.length_c   1.000
_cell.angle_alpha   90.00
_cell.angle_beta   90.00
_cell.angle_gamma   90.00
#
_symmetry.space_group_name_H-M   'P 1'
#
loop_
_entity.id
_entity.type
_entity.pdbx_description
1 polymer ?
#
loop_
_entity_poly.entity_id
_entity_poly.type
_entity_poly.pdbx_seq_one_letter_code
_entity_poly.pdbx_strand_id
1 'polypeptide(L)'
;MTLAEVLERIDRERPGESTEEEKLRWLSQVDGQWYREMVLTHEGAEETTFAPYTTDGDKSVALLIAPPYDEVYIHFLYMQIDQRLGEIDRYNNDAALYNQGMLEARQAYNREHMPLQGSRLRNIFPIYNPTRDSNNPLA
;
A
#
# COMPACT_ATOMS: atom_id res chain seq x y z
N MET A 1 -6.92 -0.03 -10.90
CA MET A 1 -7.26 -1.44 -11.21
C MET A 1 -8.40 -1.86 -10.32
N THR A 2 -9.37 -2.57 -10.87
CA THR A 2 -10.48 -3.08 -10.08
C THR A 2 -10.15 -4.46 -9.53
N LEU A 3 -10.93 -4.87 -8.54
CA LEU A 3 -10.78 -6.20 -7.96
C LEU A 3 -10.92 -7.29 -9.02
N ALA A 4 -11.92 -7.15 -9.89
CA ALA A 4 -12.16 -8.13 -10.97
C ALA A 4 -10.96 -8.21 -11.91
N GLU A 5 -10.36 -7.06 -12.24
CA GLU A 5 -9.22 -7.05 -13.15
C GLU A 5 -8.02 -7.79 -12.59
N VAL A 6 -7.75 -7.64 -11.30
CA VAL A 6 -6.65 -8.37 -10.67
C VAL A 6 -6.92 -9.86 -10.67
N LEU A 7 -8.14 -10.25 -10.28
CA LEU A 7 -8.48 -11.67 -10.23
C LEU A 7 -8.37 -12.32 -11.61
N GLU A 8 -8.86 -11.63 -12.62
CA GLU A 8 -8.82 -12.15 -13.98
C GLU A 8 -7.39 -12.27 -14.49
N ARG A 9 -6.57 -11.26 -14.21
CA ARG A 9 -5.18 -11.27 -14.67
C ARG A 9 -4.39 -12.40 -14.03
N ILE A 10 -4.56 -12.61 -12.72
CA ILE A 10 -3.85 -13.70 -12.04
C ILE A 10 -4.30 -15.06 -12.55
N ASP A 11 -5.61 -15.23 -12.78
CA ASP A 11 -6.11 -16.49 -13.31
C ASP A 11 -5.58 -16.77 -14.72
N ARG A 12 -5.37 -15.73 -15.51
CA ARG A 12 -4.83 -15.89 -16.86
C ARG A 12 -3.34 -16.20 -16.83
N GLU A 13 -2.59 -15.53 -15.96
CA GLU A 13 -1.12 -15.67 -15.95
C GLU A 13 -0.65 -16.84 -15.10
N ARG A 14 -1.37 -17.16 -14.04
CA ARG A 14 -1.02 -18.25 -13.12
C ARG A 14 -2.25 -19.11 -12.86
N PRO A 15 -2.77 -19.82 -13.88
CA PRO A 15 -4.01 -20.56 -13.72
C PRO A 15 -3.85 -21.70 -12.71
N GLY A 16 -4.82 -21.82 -11.82
CA GLY A 16 -4.89 -22.95 -10.89
C GLY A 16 -3.93 -22.90 -9.73
N GLU A 17 -3.14 -21.84 -9.60
CA GLU A 17 -2.13 -21.75 -8.53
C GLU A 17 -2.66 -21.11 -7.25
N SER A 18 -3.84 -20.52 -7.30
CA SER A 18 -4.46 -19.96 -6.11
C SER A 18 -5.98 -19.95 -6.28
N THR A 19 -6.68 -20.04 -5.16
CA THR A 19 -8.14 -19.95 -5.18
C THR A 19 -8.57 -18.48 -5.13
N GLU A 20 -9.82 -18.23 -5.50
CA GLU A 20 -10.35 -16.89 -5.41
C GLU A 20 -10.31 -16.36 -3.96
N GLU A 21 -10.65 -17.24 -3.03
CA GLU A 21 -10.65 -16.90 -1.61
C GLU A 21 -9.27 -16.45 -1.14
N GLU A 22 -8.23 -17.17 -1.57
CA GLU A 22 -6.86 -16.82 -1.24
C GLU A 22 -6.46 -15.47 -1.83
N LYS A 23 -6.81 -15.25 -3.10
CA LYS A 23 -6.50 -13.98 -3.75
C LYS A 23 -7.17 -12.81 -3.04
N LEU A 24 -8.43 -12.98 -2.68
CA LEU A 24 -9.17 -11.92 -1.98
C LEU A 24 -8.58 -11.64 -0.61
N ARG A 25 -8.13 -12.69 0.09
CA ARG A 25 -7.47 -12.50 1.38
C ARG A 25 -6.19 -11.70 1.24
N TRP A 26 -5.38 -12.05 0.24
CA TRP A 26 -4.12 -11.34 0.01
C TRP A 26 -4.34 -9.89 -0.41
N LEU A 27 -5.32 -9.65 -1.28
CA LEU A 27 -5.65 -8.28 -1.67
C LEU A 27 -6.17 -7.47 -0.49
N SER A 28 -6.95 -8.11 0.39
CA SER A 28 -7.42 -7.46 1.59
C SER A 28 -6.28 -7.09 2.54
N GLN A 29 -5.22 -7.89 2.57
CA GLN A 29 -4.05 -7.57 3.36
C GLN A 29 -3.37 -6.31 2.85
N VAL A 30 -3.18 -6.21 1.55
CA VAL A 30 -2.52 -5.02 0.98
C VAL A 30 -3.35 -3.78 1.22
N ASP A 31 -4.64 -3.83 0.89
CA ASP A 31 -5.49 -2.65 1.03
C ASP A 31 -5.80 -2.33 2.48
N GLY A 32 -5.90 -3.34 3.33
CA GLY A 32 -6.07 -3.10 4.76
C GLY A 32 -4.88 -2.38 5.37
N GLN A 33 -3.68 -2.79 4.99
CA GLN A 33 -2.47 -2.13 5.44
C GLN A 33 -2.38 -0.71 4.89
N TRP A 34 -2.67 -0.55 3.58
CA TRP A 34 -2.67 0.77 2.96
C TRP A 34 -3.66 1.71 3.63
N TYR A 35 -4.87 1.22 3.89
CA TYR A 35 -5.90 2.02 4.53
C TYR A 35 -5.43 2.51 5.91
N ARG A 36 -4.87 1.58 6.70
CA ARG A 36 -4.43 1.92 8.05
C ARG A 36 -3.22 2.85 8.06
N GLU A 37 -2.25 2.60 7.19
CA GLU A 37 -0.99 3.33 7.23
C GLU A 37 -0.99 4.60 6.40
N MET A 38 -1.77 4.66 5.33
CA MET A 38 -1.76 5.81 4.44
C MET A 38 -3.05 6.60 4.48
N VAL A 39 -4.21 5.94 4.34
CA VAL A 39 -5.46 6.67 4.25
C VAL A 39 -5.81 7.33 5.57
N LEU A 40 -5.74 6.58 6.67
CA LEU A 40 -6.15 7.10 7.99
C LEU A 40 -5.16 8.12 8.55
N THR A 41 -3.94 8.17 8.04
CA THR A 41 -2.92 9.09 8.54
C THR A 41 -2.75 10.33 7.68
N HIS A 42 -3.57 10.50 6.66
CA HIS A 42 -3.49 11.62 5.72
C HIS A 42 -4.83 12.33 5.62
N GLU A 43 -4.82 13.51 5.01
CA GLU A 43 -6.04 14.27 4.77
C GLU A 43 -6.98 13.48 3.86
N GLY A 44 -8.29 13.66 4.06
CA GLY A 44 -9.29 12.99 3.25
C GLY A 44 -9.64 11.60 3.72
N ALA A 45 -9.22 11.22 4.93
CA ALA A 45 -9.46 9.87 5.45
C ALA A 45 -10.96 9.53 5.50
N GLU A 46 -11.79 10.52 5.77
CA GLU A 46 -13.23 10.29 5.89
C GLU A 46 -13.91 10.03 4.55
N GLU A 47 -13.22 10.27 3.45
CA GLU A 47 -13.79 10.05 2.12
C GLU A 47 -13.63 8.62 1.63
N THR A 48 -12.86 7.81 2.35
CA THR A 48 -12.58 6.45 1.94
C THR A 48 -12.92 5.50 3.08
N THR A 49 -13.59 4.41 2.76
CA THR A 49 -13.84 3.33 3.70
C THR A 49 -13.28 2.05 3.15
N PHE A 50 -12.94 1.12 4.04
CA PHE A 50 -12.40 -0.15 3.63
C PHE A 50 -13.02 -1.27 4.45
N ALA A 51 -13.40 -2.35 3.77
CA ALA A 51 -13.80 -3.61 4.39
C ALA A 51 -13.14 -4.73 3.61
N PRO A 52 -12.77 -5.84 4.27
CA PRO A 52 -12.13 -6.95 3.56
C PRO A 52 -13.00 -7.47 2.42
N TYR A 53 -12.33 -7.87 1.34
CA TYR A 53 -13.01 -8.37 0.16
C TYR A 53 -13.50 -9.80 0.38
N THR A 54 -14.70 -10.09 -0.09
CA THR A 54 -15.30 -11.40 0.06
C THR A 54 -15.72 -11.96 -1.29
N THR A 55 -15.91 -13.28 -1.36
CA THR A 55 -16.32 -13.93 -2.59
C THR A 55 -17.71 -13.51 -3.05
N ASP A 56 -18.57 -13.11 -2.10
CA ASP A 56 -19.93 -12.68 -2.39
C ASP A 56 -20.02 -11.19 -2.69
N GLY A 57 -18.92 -10.45 -2.51
CA GLY A 57 -18.93 -9.01 -2.67
C GLY A 57 -18.85 -8.57 -4.12
N ASP A 58 -19.03 -7.27 -4.31
CA ASP A 58 -18.93 -6.64 -5.62
C ASP A 58 -17.46 -6.64 -6.07
N LYS A 59 -17.20 -7.19 -7.24
CA LYS A 59 -15.85 -7.26 -7.79
C LYS A 59 -15.50 -6.07 -8.67
N SER A 60 -16.45 -5.17 -8.89
CA SER A 60 -16.19 -4.01 -9.73
C SER A 60 -15.58 -2.84 -8.97
N VAL A 61 -15.38 -3.00 -7.66
CA VAL A 61 -14.80 -1.94 -6.84
C VAL A 61 -13.34 -1.70 -7.23
N ALA A 62 -12.94 -0.44 -7.18
CA ALA A 62 -11.54 -0.09 -7.41
C ALA A 62 -10.72 -0.35 -6.16
N LEU A 63 -9.52 -0.86 -6.36
CA LEU A 63 -8.59 -1.07 -5.26
C LEU A 63 -8.05 0.29 -4.80
N LEU A 64 -7.55 0.34 -3.57
CA LEU A 64 -7.20 1.61 -2.95
C LEU A 64 -6.00 2.31 -3.57
N ILE A 65 -5.00 1.54 -4.01
CA ILE A 65 -3.81 2.13 -4.64
C ILE A 65 -4.13 2.42 -6.10
N ALA A 66 -4.03 3.69 -6.46
CA ALA A 66 -4.44 4.17 -7.78
C ALA A 66 -3.38 3.90 -8.84
N PRO A 67 -3.79 3.79 -10.11
CA PRO A 67 -2.82 3.75 -11.20
C PRO A 67 -1.98 5.03 -11.19
N PRO A 68 -0.72 4.97 -11.61
CA PRO A 68 -0.01 3.85 -12.21
C PRO A 68 0.69 2.95 -11.19
N TYR A 69 0.38 3.06 -9.92
CA TYR A 69 1.09 2.35 -8.85
C TYR A 69 0.42 1.04 -8.45
N ASP A 70 -0.60 0.62 -9.15
CA ASP A 70 -1.41 -0.52 -8.78
C ASP A 70 -0.84 -1.88 -9.19
N GLU A 71 0.31 -1.90 -9.88
CA GLU A 71 0.99 -3.17 -10.17
C GLU A 71 1.47 -3.88 -8.91
N VAL A 72 1.54 -3.17 -7.79
CA VAL A 72 1.94 -3.78 -6.51
C VAL A 72 1.02 -4.93 -6.12
N TYR A 73 -0.25 -4.88 -6.51
CA TYR A 73 -1.18 -5.96 -6.20
C TYR A 73 -0.75 -7.25 -6.90
N ILE A 74 -0.36 -7.13 -8.15
CA ILE A 74 0.09 -8.29 -8.93
C ILE A 74 1.38 -8.85 -8.34
N HIS A 75 2.32 -7.99 -8.00
CA HIS A 75 3.58 -8.43 -7.41
C HIS A 75 3.35 -9.12 -6.07
N PHE A 76 2.43 -8.61 -5.26
CA PHE A 76 2.15 -9.22 -3.97
C PHE A 76 1.54 -10.62 -4.14
N LEU A 77 0.62 -10.77 -5.07
CA LEU A 77 0.00 -12.07 -5.33
C LEU A 77 1.02 -13.08 -5.84
N TYR A 78 1.87 -12.66 -6.77
CA TYR A 78 2.96 -13.53 -7.23
C TYR A 78 3.88 -13.92 -6.09
N MET A 79 4.20 -12.96 -5.23
CA MET A 79 5.05 -13.20 -4.08
C MET A 79 4.46 -14.30 -3.19
N GLN A 80 3.17 -14.23 -2.91
CA GLN A 80 2.50 -15.22 -2.09
C GLN A 80 2.48 -16.59 -2.75
N ILE A 81 2.21 -16.63 -4.04
CA ILE A 81 2.17 -17.89 -4.80
C ILE A 81 3.55 -18.54 -4.83
N ASP A 82 4.57 -17.75 -5.17
CA ASP A 82 5.94 -18.28 -5.29
C ASP A 82 6.49 -18.71 -3.94
N GLN A 83 6.12 -18.02 -2.85
CA GLN A 83 6.51 -18.44 -1.51
C GLN A 83 5.93 -19.83 -1.20
N ARG A 84 4.67 -20.04 -1.52
CA ARG A 84 4.02 -21.32 -1.27
C ARG A 84 4.62 -22.44 -2.10
N LEU A 85 5.02 -22.12 -3.33
CA LEU A 85 5.63 -23.12 -4.24
C LEU A 85 7.11 -23.36 -3.95
N GLY A 86 7.72 -22.56 -3.10
CA GLY A 86 9.14 -22.69 -2.79
C GLY A 86 10.06 -22.15 -3.86
N GLU A 87 9.56 -21.29 -4.74
CA GLU A 87 10.34 -20.70 -5.82
C GLU A 87 11.05 -19.45 -5.31
N ILE A 88 12.18 -19.68 -4.65
CA ILE A 88 12.85 -18.62 -3.90
C ILE A 88 13.32 -17.48 -4.78
N ASP A 89 13.89 -17.79 -5.94
CA ASP A 89 14.39 -16.74 -6.82
C ASP A 89 13.27 -15.84 -7.34
N ARG A 90 12.14 -16.44 -7.71
CA ARG A 90 10.98 -15.66 -8.15
C ARG A 90 10.39 -14.87 -7.00
N TYR A 91 10.33 -15.49 -5.81
CA TYR A 91 9.84 -14.79 -4.63
C TYR A 91 10.67 -13.54 -4.34
N ASN A 92 11.99 -13.67 -4.39
CA ASN A 92 12.87 -12.54 -4.11
C ASN A 92 12.69 -11.43 -5.13
N ASN A 93 12.53 -11.79 -6.41
CA ASN A 93 12.30 -10.81 -7.46
C ASN A 93 10.97 -10.10 -7.25
N ASP A 94 9.92 -10.86 -6.96
CA ASP A 94 8.58 -10.28 -6.73
C ASP A 94 8.58 -9.38 -5.50
N ALA A 95 9.28 -9.79 -4.45
CA ALA A 95 9.37 -8.99 -3.23
C ALA A 95 10.07 -7.67 -3.50
N ALA A 96 11.13 -7.69 -4.30
CA ALA A 96 11.85 -6.46 -4.66
C ALA A 96 10.94 -5.52 -5.46
N LEU A 97 10.20 -6.07 -6.42
CA LEU A 97 9.27 -5.26 -7.22
C LEU A 97 8.13 -4.72 -6.37
N TYR A 98 7.61 -5.54 -5.46
CA TYR A 98 6.55 -5.09 -4.57
C TYR A 98 7.04 -3.96 -3.65
N ASN A 99 8.20 -4.13 -3.04
CA ASN A 99 8.74 -3.13 -2.13
C ASN A 99 9.02 -1.81 -2.86
N GLN A 100 9.59 -1.88 -4.06
CA GLN A 100 9.86 -0.69 -4.85
C GLN A 100 8.55 0.01 -5.25
N GLY A 101 7.56 -0.77 -5.70
CA GLY A 101 6.27 -0.21 -6.08
C GLY A 101 5.54 0.43 -4.91
N MET A 102 5.60 -0.20 -3.74
CA MET A 102 4.97 0.37 -2.55
C MET A 102 5.64 1.66 -2.13
N LEU A 103 6.96 1.73 -2.23
CA LEU A 103 7.68 2.96 -1.92
C LEU A 103 7.20 4.09 -2.83
N GLU A 104 7.12 3.81 -4.13
CA GLU A 104 6.66 4.81 -5.10
C GLU A 104 5.21 5.23 -4.86
N ALA A 105 4.37 4.25 -4.53
CA ALA A 105 2.96 4.55 -4.24
C ALA A 105 2.82 5.44 -3.01
N ARG A 106 3.58 5.16 -1.96
CA ARG A 106 3.56 5.98 -0.75
C ARG A 106 4.06 7.39 -1.00
N GLN A 107 5.11 7.52 -1.80
CA GLN A 107 5.63 8.83 -2.14
C GLN A 107 4.62 9.64 -2.94
N ALA A 108 3.92 9.00 -3.89
CA ALA A 108 2.89 9.66 -4.66
C ALA A 108 1.73 10.10 -3.77
N TYR A 109 1.31 9.24 -2.85
CA TYR A 109 0.22 9.57 -1.95
C TYR A 109 0.58 10.74 -1.06
N ASN A 110 1.83 10.77 -0.57
CA ASN A 110 2.31 11.88 0.26
C ASN A 110 2.32 13.20 -0.51
N ARG A 111 2.57 13.15 -1.80
CA ARG A 111 2.54 14.37 -2.62
C ARG A 111 1.11 14.89 -2.83
N GLU A 112 0.14 13.98 -2.85
CA GLU A 112 -1.25 14.33 -3.15
C GLU A 112 -2.08 14.62 -1.90
N HIS A 113 -1.65 14.11 -0.75
CA HIS A 113 -2.40 14.25 0.51
C HIS A 113 -1.45 14.64 1.62
N MET A 114 -1.85 15.62 2.42
CA MET A 114 -1.02 16.09 3.53
C MET A 114 -1.02 15.06 4.67
N PRO A 115 0.16 14.58 5.12
CA PRO A 115 0.22 13.71 6.28
C PRO A 115 -0.19 14.46 7.54
N LEU A 116 -1.10 13.87 8.30
CA LEU A 116 -1.59 14.51 9.52
C LEU A 116 -0.51 14.58 10.60
N GLN A 117 0.34 13.57 10.68
CA GLN A 117 1.40 13.51 11.68
C GLN A 117 2.61 14.38 11.34
N GLY A 118 2.69 14.85 10.11
CA GLY A 118 3.78 15.70 9.69
C GLY A 118 3.88 16.97 10.51
N SER A 119 2.75 17.59 10.83
CA SER A 119 2.78 18.80 11.65
C SER A 119 3.22 18.51 13.08
N ARG A 120 2.86 17.35 13.61
CA ARG A 120 3.29 16.99 14.96
C ARG A 120 4.80 16.85 15.03
N LEU A 121 5.39 16.21 14.04
CA LEU A 121 6.83 16.03 14.01
C LEU A 121 7.55 17.36 13.87
N ARG A 122 7.00 18.27 13.08
CA ARG A 122 7.58 19.59 12.92
C ARG A 122 7.57 20.37 14.22
N ASN A 123 6.55 20.16 15.03
CA ASN A 123 6.47 20.82 16.33
C ASN A 123 7.53 20.31 17.29
N ILE A 124 7.94 19.07 17.14
CA ILE A 124 8.98 18.49 17.98
C ILE A 124 10.35 19.00 17.58
N PHE A 125 10.65 19.01 16.30
CA PHE A 125 11.97 19.35 15.80
C PHE A 125 12.37 20.80 16.07
N PRO A 126 11.48 21.78 15.92
CA PRO A 126 11.86 23.15 16.25
C PRO A 126 12.27 23.35 17.70
N ILE A 127 11.71 22.57 18.61
CA ILE A 127 12.13 22.64 20.00
C ILE A 127 13.59 22.25 20.14
N TYR A 128 14.00 21.30 19.36
CA TYR A 128 15.35 20.82 19.37
C TYR A 128 16.33 21.81 18.74
N ASN A 129 15.87 22.68 17.86
CA ASN A 129 16.73 23.56 17.11
C ASN A 129 17.37 24.62 18.03
N PRO A 130 18.68 24.57 18.19
CA PRO A 130 19.37 25.47 19.10
C PRO A 130 19.59 26.85 18.53
N THR A 131 19.36 27.04 17.26
CA THR A 131 19.66 28.30 16.64
C THR A 131 18.79 29.45 17.15
N ARG A 132 18.01 29.29 17.90
CA ARG A 132 17.25 30.27 18.36
C ARG A 132 17.64 30.87 19.34
N ASP A 133 18.48 30.90 19.37
CA ASP A 133 18.88 31.42 20.20
C ASP A 133 19.54 32.00 20.34
N SER A 134 19.78 32.08 19.85
CA SER A 134 20.21 32.66 20.10
C SER A 134 20.41 33.29 20.15
N ASN A 135 20.43 33.52 20.08
CA ASN A 135 20.45 34.17 20.48
C ASN A 135 20.51 34.27 20.88
N ASN A 136 20.47 33.72 20.63
CA ASN A 136 20.37 33.81 21.13
C ASN A 136 20.56 33.51 21.54
N PRO A 137 21.04 33.69 21.62
CA PRO A 137 21.11 33.40 22.18
C PRO A 137 21.16 33.07 22.51
N LEU A 138 21.34 32.77 22.19
CA LEU A 138 21.09 32.59 22.62
C LEU A 138 20.70 32.44 22.64
N ALA A 139 20.76 32.31 22.23
CA ALA A 139 20.22 32.46 22.43
C ALA A 139 19.97 32.47 22.56
#